data_cbc693aae32f7f8b3ddd7b2b9171a99a
#
_entry.id   cbc693aae32f7f8b3ddd7b2b9171a99a
#
_cell.length_a   1.000
_cell.length_b   1.000
_cell.length_c   1.000
_cell.angle_alpha   90.00
_cell.angle_beta   90.00
_cell.angle_gamma   90.00
#
_symmetry.space_group_name_H-M   'P 1'
#
loop_
_entity.id
_entity.type
_entity.pdbx_description
1 polymer ?
#
loop_
_entity_poly.entity_id
_entity_poly.type
_entity_poly.pdbx_seq_one_letter_code
_entity_poly.pdbx_strand_id
1 'polypeptide(L)'
;MAIDYSLDPARGGFVLAGSEDGKVIGAVVVNDTKMGGYIPANILVYIAVDGSMRGKGIGRKLMEKAIASSTGGIALHVEPDNPAKKLYESLGFTNKYLEMRLQQ
;
A
#
# COMPACT_ATOMS: atom_id res chain seq x y z
N MET A 1 15.37 -7.11 -7.45
CA MET A 1 14.16 -7.57 -6.74
C MET A 1 13.08 -7.93 -7.74
N ALA A 2 12.48 -9.09 -7.61
CA ALA A 2 11.32 -9.48 -8.39
C ALA A 2 10.04 -9.14 -7.61
N ILE A 3 9.02 -8.66 -8.31
CA ILE A 3 7.72 -8.37 -7.69
C ILE A 3 6.67 -9.22 -8.39
N ASP A 4 6.03 -10.09 -7.63
CA ASP A 4 4.95 -10.95 -8.12
C ASP A 4 3.60 -10.34 -7.78
N TYR A 5 2.71 -10.37 -8.75
CA TYR A 5 1.35 -9.84 -8.64
C TYR A 5 0.36 -11.00 -8.55
N SER A 6 -0.53 -10.95 -7.57
CA SER A 6 -1.60 -11.93 -7.40
C SER A 6 -2.92 -11.23 -7.14
N LEU A 7 -3.98 -11.67 -7.83
CA LEU A 7 -5.32 -11.18 -7.56
C LEU A 7 -5.86 -11.80 -6.27
N ASP A 8 -6.67 -11.03 -5.55
CA ASP A 8 -7.42 -11.53 -4.39
C ASP A 8 -8.88 -11.75 -4.80
N PRO A 9 -9.28 -12.98 -5.17
CA PRO A 9 -10.64 -13.21 -5.66
C PRO A 9 -11.71 -13.09 -4.58
N ALA A 10 -11.34 -13.20 -3.30
CA ALA A 10 -12.29 -13.14 -2.21
C ALA A 10 -12.70 -11.72 -1.85
N ARG A 11 -11.73 -10.78 -1.87
CA ARG A 11 -11.94 -9.39 -1.43
C ARG A 11 -11.87 -8.38 -2.55
N GLY A 12 -11.46 -8.80 -3.73
CA GLY A 12 -11.06 -7.89 -4.80
C GLY A 12 -9.69 -7.27 -4.49
N GLY A 13 -9.10 -6.63 -5.49
CA GLY A 13 -7.78 -6.05 -5.33
C GLY A 13 -6.65 -7.04 -5.59
N PHE A 14 -5.49 -6.80 -4.99
CA PHE A 14 -4.31 -7.58 -5.32
C PHE A 14 -3.28 -7.59 -4.20
N VAL A 15 -2.35 -8.51 -4.30
CA VAL A 15 -1.17 -8.61 -3.44
C VAL A 15 0.07 -8.52 -4.31
N LEU A 16 1.03 -7.72 -3.90
CA LEU A 16 2.37 -7.69 -4.50
C LEU A 16 3.34 -8.26 -3.49
N ALA A 17 4.15 -9.21 -3.93
CA ALA A 17 5.20 -9.79 -3.10
C ALA A 17 6.55 -9.53 -3.76
N GLY A 18 7.43 -8.83 -3.05
CA GLY A 18 8.79 -8.59 -3.50
C GLY A 18 9.71 -9.68 -2.98
N SER A 19 10.56 -10.21 -3.85
CA SER A 19 11.49 -11.26 -3.46
C SER A 19 12.89 -11.00 -4.00
N GLU A 20 13.87 -11.55 -3.31
CA GLU A 20 15.27 -11.51 -3.69
C GLU A 20 15.89 -12.86 -3.41
N ASP A 21 16.55 -13.43 -4.40
CA ASP A 21 17.17 -14.75 -4.30
C ASP A 21 16.21 -15.84 -3.78
N GLY A 22 14.94 -15.76 -4.23
CA GLY A 22 13.90 -16.71 -3.84
C GLY A 22 13.28 -16.47 -2.48
N LYS A 23 13.71 -15.44 -1.76
CA LYS A 23 13.16 -15.10 -0.44
C LYS A 23 12.26 -13.87 -0.54
N VAL A 24 11.06 -13.96 0.03
CA VAL A 24 10.15 -12.81 0.12
C VAL A 24 10.70 -11.79 1.12
N ILE A 25 10.91 -10.57 0.67
CA ILE A 25 11.47 -9.48 1.49
C ILE A 25 10.47 -8.37 1.76
N GLY A 26 9.32 -8.39 1.13
CA GLY A 26 8.29 -7.40 1.38
C GLY A 26 7.00 -7.75 0.65
N ALA A 27 5.92 -7.14 1.09
CA ALA A 27 4.61 -7.36 0.48
C ALA A 27 3.73 -6.14 0.68
N VAL A 28 2.79 -5.94 -0.24
CA VAL A 28 1.75 -4.93 -0.11
C VAL A 28 0.42 -5.54 -0.54
N VAL A 29 -0.62 -5.22 0.22
CA VAL A 29 -1.99 -5.67 -0.05
C VAL A 29 -2.87 -4.46 -0.32
N VAL A 30 -3.54 -4.46 -1.46
CA VAL A 30 -4.48 -3.41 -1.86
C VAL A 30 -5.83 -4.06 -2.10
N ASN A 31 -6.86 -3.54 -1.43
CA ASN A 31 -8.23 -3.99 -1.63
C ASN A 31 -8.98 -3.04 -2.53
N ASP A 32 -9.86 -3.61 -3.34
CA ASP A 32 -10.82 -2.83 -4.14
C ASP A 32 -12.02 -2.52 -3.25
N THR A 33 -12.34 -1.24 -3.09
CA THR A 33 -13.50 -0.84 -2.30
C THR A 33 -14.83 -1.09 -3.01
N LYS A 34 -14.76 -1.32 -4.33
CA LYS A 34 -15.93 -1.40 -5.23
C LYS A 34 -16.77 -0.14 -5.20
N MET A 35 -16.16 0.95 -4.82
CA MET A 35 -16.76 2.28 -4.79
C MET A 35 -15.96 3.19 -5.73
N GLY A 36 -16.49 4.34 -6.05
CA GLY A 36 -15.81 5.26 -6.95
C GLY A 36 -16.24 6.68 -6.70
N GLY A 37 -15.71 7.61 -7.49
CA GLY A 37 -16.00 9.02 -7.40
C GLY A 37 -15.51 9.62 -6.09
N TYR A 38 -16.43 9.78 -5.16
CA TYR A 38 -16.18 10.44 -3.88
C TYR A 38 -15.24 9.64 -2.96
N ILE A 39 -15.37 8.32 -2.99
CA ILE A 39 -14.57 7.42 -2.18
C ILE A 39 -13.50 6.79 -3.08
N PRO A 40 -12.22 6.76 -2.66
CA PRO A 40 -11.18 6.13 -3.47
C PRO A 40 -11.52 4.68 -3.80
N ALA A 41 -11.19 4.29 -5.03
CA ALA A 41 -11.51 2.95 -5.52
C ALA A 41 -10.71 1.86 -4.83
N ASN A 42 -9.57 2.20 -4.25
CA ASN A 42 -8.64 1.24 -3.65
C ASN A 42 -8.24 1.68 -2.26
N ILE A 43 -7.99 0.70 -1.38
CA ILE A 43 -7.44 0.92 -0.05
C ILE A 43 -6.20 0.07 0.11
N LEU A 44 -5.08 0.71 0.49
CA LEU A 44 -3.89 0.01 0.91
C LEU A 44 -4.14 -0.52 2.32
N VAL A 45 -4.20 -1.84 2.44
CA VAL A 45 -4.52 -2.50 3.70
C VAL A 45 -3.26 -2.79 4.51
N TYR A 46 -2.19 -3.17 3.82
CA TYR A 46 -1.01 -3.69 4.48
C TYR A 46 0.21 -3.48 3.60
N ILE A 47 1.29 -3.05 4.23
CA ILE A 47 2.63 -3.05 3.63
C ILE A 47 3.63 -3.47 4.70
N ALA A 48 4.53 -4.36 4.35
CA ALA A 48 5.59 -4.78 5.23
C ALA A 48 6.87 -5.01 4.44
N VAL A 49 7.99 -4.70 5.05
CA VAL A 49 9.33 -4.96 4.51
C VAL A 49 10.13 -5.67 5.59
N ASP A 50 10.85 -6.71 5.21
CA ASP A 50 11.75 -7.44 6.11
C ASP A 50 12.70 -6.44 6.78
N GLY A 51 12.88 -6.56 8.10
CA GLY A 51 13.70 -5.63 8.87
C GLY A 51 15.14 -5.54 8.37
N SER A 52 15.69 -6.65 7.87
CA SER A 52 17.06 -6.68 7.34
C SER A 52 17.19 -5.91 6.02
N MET A 53 16.08 -5.61 5.37
CA MET A 53 16.05 -4.93 4.07
C MET A 53 15.60 -3.48 4.16
N ARG A 54 15.40 -2.97 5.36
CA ARG A 54 14.98 -1.57 5.55
C ARG A 54 16.09 -0.61 5.11
N GLY A 55 15.68 0.56 4.64
CA GLY A 55 16.63 1.57 4.17
C GLY A 55 17.15 1.34 2.75
N LYS A 56 16.68 0.30 2.06
CA LYS A 56 17.11 -0.03 0.70
C LYS A 56 16.11 0.34 -0.37
N GLY A 57 15.06 1.09 -0.02
CA GLY A 57 14.06 1.54 -0.97
C GLY A 57 13.06 0.47 -1.39
N ILE A 58 12.97 -0.63 -0.67
CA ILE A 58 12.05 -1.74 -1.00
C ILE A 58 10.59 -1.29 -0.88
N GLY A 59 10.24 -0.60 0.21
CA GLY A 59 8.89 -0.09 0.42
C GLY A 59 8.45 0.87 -0.68
N ARG A 60 9.38 1.74 -1.11
CA ARG A 60 9.10 2.66 -2.21
C ARG A 60 8.83 1.93 -3.52
N LYS A 61 9.64 0.92 -3.85
CA LYS A 61 9.44 0.13 -5.07
C LYS A 61 8.12 -0.61 -5.06
N LEU A 62 7.75 -1.19 -3.92
CA LEU A 62 6.46 -1.87 -3.77
C LEU A 62 5.30 -0.88 -3.93
N MET A 63 5.38 0.29 -3.32
CA MET A 63 4.35 1.32 -3.44
C MET A 63 4.24 1.85 -4.87
N GLU A 64 5.34 2.09 -5.53
CA GLU A 64 5.33 2.53 -6.93
C GLU A 64 4.64 1.50 -7.83
N LYS A 65 4.91 0.21 -7.60
CA LYS A 65 4.26 -0.86 -8.35
C LYS A 65 2.77 -0.97 -8.01
N ALA A 66 2.41 -0.77 -6.74
CA ALA A 66 1.01 -0.77 -6.32
C ALA A 66 0.22 0.35 -7.00
N ILE A 67 0.80 1.55 -7.05
CA ILE A 67 0.18 2.69 -7.73
C ILE A 67 0.01 2.39 -9.22
N ALA A 68 1.04 1.86 -9.87
CA ALA A 68 1.00 1.52 -11.29
C ALA A 68 -0.02 0.41 -11.59
N SER A 69 -0.25 -0.49 -10.64
CA SER A 69 -1.17 -1.62 -10.81
C SER A 69 -2.62 -1.29 -10.44
N SER A 70 -2.86 -0.12 -9.84
CA SER A 70 -4.19 0.29 -9.41
C SER A 70 -4.86 1.16 -10.45
N THR A 71 -6.19 1.04 -10.54
CA THR A 71 -7.02 1.95 -11.33
C THR A 71 -7.76 2.86 -10.34
N GLY A 72 -7.64 4.18 -10.53
CA GLY A 72 -8.26 5.15 -9.63
C GLY A 72 -7.40 5.45 -8.41
N GLY A 73 -7.97 6.19 -7.47
CA GLY A 73 -7.27 6.64 -6.28
C GLY A 73 -7.02 5.53 -5.26
N ILE A 74 -6.03 5.75 -4.41
CA ILE A 74 -5.69 4.85 -3.31
C ILE A 74 -5.74 5.64 -2.01
N ALA A 75 -6.49 5.13 -1.03
CA ALA A 75 -6.48 5.66 0.33
C ALA A 75 -5.68 4.75 1.23
N LEU A 76 -5.12 5.30 2.28
CA LEU A 76 -4.44 4.53 3.32
C LEU A 76 -4.59 5.24 4.66
N HIS A 77 -4.42 4.48 5.73
CA HIS A 77 -4.36 5.03 7.09
C HIS A 77 -2.92 4.93 7.60
N VAL A 78 -2.42 6.00 8.17
CA VAL A 78 -1.09 6.03 8.77
C VAL A 78 -1.12 6.90 10.02
N GLU A 79 -0.49 6.44 11.09
CA GLU A 79 -0.37 7.24 12.31
C GLU A 79 0.52 8.45 12.05
N PRO A 80 0.21 9.61 12.68
CA PRO A 80 0.97 10.85 12.42
C PRO A 80 2.45 10.74 12.71
N ASP A 81 2.84 9.88 13.66
CA ASP A 81 4.22 9.69 14.06
C ASP A 81 4.92 8.52 13.35
N ASN A 82 4.23 7.86 12.43
CA ASN A 82 4.81 6.74 11.68
C ASN A 82 5.80 7.27 10.64
N PRO A 83 7.04 6.76 10.62
CA PRO A 83 8.04 7.20 9.63
C PRO A 83 7.61 6.99 8.17
N ALA A 84 6.74 6.01 7.91
CA ALA A 84 6.24 5.73 6.56
C ALA A 84 5.41 6.89 5.99
N LYS A 85 4.91 7.79 6.83
CA LYS A 85 4.14 8.96 6.38
C LYS A 85 4.94 9.79 5.38
N LYS A 86 6.24 9.97 5.61
CA LYS A 86 7.10 10.73 4.68
C LYS A 86 7.23 10.05 3.32
N LEU A 87 7.29 8.73 3.32
CA LEU A 87 7.32 7.97 2.07
C LEU A 87 6.04 8.19 1.28
N TYR A 88 4.89 8.10 1.93
CA TYR A 88 3.60 8.29 1.28
C TYR A 88 3.47 9.70 0.72
N GLU A 89 3.87 10.71 1.49
CA GLU A 89 3.84 12.11 1.03
C GLU A 89 4.74 12.31 -0.19
N SER A 90 5.91 11.69 -0.20
CA SER A 90 6.84 11.78 -1.33
C SER A 90 6.30 11.13 -2.61
N LEU A 91 5.36 10.21 -2.47
CA LEU A 91 4.70 9.53 -3.59
C LEU A 91 3.43 10.26 -4.06
N GLY A 92 3.07 11.37 -3.43
CA GLY A 92 1.91 12.18 -3.82
C GLY A 92 0.67 11.97 -2.97
N PHE A 93 0.74 11.17 -1.91
CA PHE A 93 -0.39 11.05 -0.98
C PHE A 93 -0.54 12.33 -0.16
N THR A 94 -1.78 12.77 0.00
CA THR A 94 -2.08 13.99 0.75
C THR A 94 -3.10 13.67 1.85
N ASN A 95 -3.03 14.41 2.95
CA ASN A 95 -4.00 14.31 4.02
C ASN A 95 -5.18 15.22 3.69
N LYS A 96 -6.10 14.69 2.89
CA LYS A 96 -7.23 15.48 2.37
C LYS A 96 -8.39 15.55 3.35
N TYR A 97 -8.61 14.50 4.14
CA TYR A 97 -9.73 14.41 5.08
C TYR A 97 -9.25 13.98 6.45
N LEU A 98 -9.98 14.39 7.48
CA LEU A 98 -9.76 13.90 8.84
C LEU A 98 -10.62 12.67 9.08
N GLU A 99 -10.03 11.66 9.70
CA GLU A 99 -10.77 10.50 10.17
C GLU A 99 -11.26 10.78 11.59
N MET A 100 -12.54 10.57 11.82
CA MET A 100 -13.15 10.72 13.13
C MET A 100 -13.74 9.39 13.54
N ARG A 101 -13.50 8.97 14.78
CA ARG A 101 -14.00 7.70 15.31
C ARG A 101 -14.79 7.92 16.58
N LEU A 102 -15.88 7.19 16.69
CA LEU A 102 -16.61 7.05 17.94
C LEU A 102 -16.31 5.66 18.49
N GLN A 103 -15.75 5.61 19.68
CA GLN A 103 -15.49 4.33 20.35
C GLN A 103 -16.66 4.01 21.29
N GLN A 104 -17.13 2.78 21.18
CA GLN A 104 -18.26 2.31 21.98
C GLN A 104 -17.89 1.08 22.78
#